data_2fb986ccc77b1a8a571df2aef6c4e8a3
#
_entry.id   2fb986ccc77b1a8a571df2aef6c4e8a3
#
_cell.length_a   1.000
_cell.length_b   1.000
_cell.length_c   1.000
_cell.angle_alpha   90.00
_cell.angle_beta   90.00
_cell.angle_gamma   90.00
#
_symmetry.space_group_name_H-M   'P 1'
#
loop_
_entity.id
_entity.type
_entity.pdbx_description
1 polymer ?
#
loop_
_entity_poly.entity_id
_entity_poly.type
_entity_poly.pdbx_seq_one_letter_code
_entity_poly.pdbx_strand_id
1 'polypeptide(L)'
;MGLARPVGATVPEVVQISYSNDMDHLTVLRDKIGRLREEIAEIQVLNEQFRREGWNGAEAQVAHGQRNERLQGIQLELVRLADLGRKVVSTEQMREKHRSRLHLVKQKRAS
;
A
#
# COMPACT_ATOMS: atom_id res chain seq x y z
N MET A 1 24.91 22.54 12.33
CA MET A 1 25.76 22.36 11.26
C MET A 1 25.40 21.19 10.38
N GLY A 2 25.84 20.00 10.72
CA GLY A 2 25.52 18.88 9.89
C GLY A 2 24.07 18.53 9.81
N LEU A 3 23.28 19.14 10.60
CA LEU A 3 21.86 18.84 10.67
C LEU A 3 21.13 19.12 9.38
N ALA A 4 21.51 20.17 8.71
CA ALA A 4 20.83 20.53 7.47
C ALA A 4 21.06 19.52 6.36
N ARG A 5 22.21 18.88 6.37
CA ARG A 5 22.55 17.95 5.30
C ARG A 5 21.64 16.72 5.25
N PRO A 6 21.39 16.07 6.37
CA PRO A 6 20.50 14.90 6.31
C PRO A 6 19.14 15.25 5.78
N VAL A 7 18.63 16.40 6.15
CA VAL A 7 17.32 16.84 5.68
C VAL A 7 17.33 17.03 4.18
N GLY A 8 18.37 17.68 3.67
CA GLY A 8 18.48 17.88 2.25
C GLY A 8 18.59 16.59 1.47
N ALA A 9 19.32 15.63 2.02
CA ALA A 9 19.46 14.35 1.35
C ALA A 9 18.13 13.61 1.26
N THR A 10 17.32 13.73 2.28
CA THR A 10 16.04 13.05 2.30
C THR A 10 15.09 13.60 1.25
N VAL A 11 15.06 14.90 1.09
CA VAL A 11 14.14 15.53 0.17
C VAL A 11 14.37 15.08 -1.28
N PRO A 12 15.60 15.05 -1.80
CA PRO A 12 15.82 14.58 -3.17
C PRO A 12 15.37 13.14 -3.38
N GLU A 13 15.53 12.29 -2.38
CA GLU A 13 15.09 10.92 -2.50
C GLU A 13 13.58 10.82 -2.71
N VAL A 14 12.85 11.60 -1.95
CA VAL A 14 11.40 11.62 -2.08
C VAL A 14 11.00 12.10 -3.47
N VAL A 15 11.67 13.11 -3.98
CA VAL A 15 11.39 13.62 -5.31
C VAL A 15 11.65 12.56 -6.37
N GLN A 16 12.73 11.81 -6.24
CA GLN A 16 13.03 10.74 -7.17
C GLN A 16 11.92 9.70 -7.20
N ILE A 17 11.39 9.36 -6.04
CA ILE A 17 10.31 8.39 -5.97
C ILE A 17 9.09 8.89 -6.73
N SER A 18 8.81 10.18 -6.66
CA SER A 18 7.65 10.70 -7.34
C SER A 18 7.76 10.66 -8.87
N TYR A 19 8.95 10.54 -9.41
CA TYR A 19 9.14 10.39 -10.85
C TYR A 19 9.10 8.95 -11.31
N SER A 20 8.85 8.03 -10.40
CA SER A 20 8.85 6.61 -10.71
C SER A 20 7.72 6.27 -11.67
N ASN A 21 7.90 5.17 -12.38
CA ASN A 21 6.89 4.68 -13.29
C ASN A 21 5.81 3.90 -12.54
N ASP A 22 4.86 3.34 -13.27
CA ASP A 22 3.74 2.61 -12.69
C ASP A 22 4.18 1.39 -11.89
N MET A 23 5.28 0.76 -12.29
CA MET A 23 5.82 -0.38 -11.56
C MET A 23 6.22 -0.01 -10.15
N ASP A 24 6.80 1.19 -9.99
CA ASP A 24 7.16 1.65 -8.67
C ASP A 24 5.95 1.95 -7.81
N HIS A 25 4.89 2.44 -8.43
CA HIS A 25 3.62 2.64 -7.73
C HIS A 25 3.07 1.33 -7.22
N LEU A 26 3.12 0.29 -8.01
CA LEU A 26 2.67 -1.03 -7.59
C LEU A 26 3.53 -1.58 -6.46
N THR A 27 4.84 -1.34 -6.52
CA THR A 27 5.73 -1.77 -5.45
C THR A 27 5.38 -1.07 -4.14
N VAL A 28 5.14 0.24 -4.20
CA VAL A 28 4.74 1.00 -3.01
C VAL A 28 3.44 0.47 -2.44
N LEU A 29 2.47 0.17 -3.30
CA LEU A 29 1.20 -0.38 -2.86
C LEU A 29 1.38 -1.74 -2.19
N ARG A 30 2.21 -2.59 -2.76
CA ARG A 30 2.50 -3.90 -2.17
C ARG A 30 3.14 -3.78 -0.80
N ASP A 31 4.08 -2.85 -0.67
CA ASP A 31 4.74 -2.62 0.59
C ASP A 31 3.75 -2.17 1.65
N LYS A 32 2.87 -1.25 1.30
CA LYS A 32 1.85 -0.78 2.23
C LYS A 32 0.92 -1.92 2.64
N ILE A 33 0.49 -2.71 1.68
CA ILE A 33 -0.39 -3.83 1.96
C ILE A 33 0.32 -4.83 2.88
N GLY A 34 1.59 -5.10 2.61
CA GLY A 34 2.38 -5.99 3.45
C GLY A 34 2.47 -5.51 4.89
N ARG A 35 2.73 -4.23 5.08
CA ARG A 35 2.81 -3.65 6.42
C ARG A 35 1.47 -3.72 7.15
N LEU A 36 0.39 -3.47 6.44
CA LEU A 36 -0.94 -3.55 7.05
C LEU A 36 -1.26 -4.98 7.44
N ARG A 37 -0.87 -5.95 6.63
CA ARG A 37 -1.06 -7.35 6.97
C ARG A 37 -0.25 -7.76 8.18
N GLU A 38 0.96 -7.26 8.29
CA GLU A 38 1.78 -7.50 9.48
C GLU A 38 1.12 -6.92 10.72
N GLU A 39 0.59 -5.72 10.60
CA GLU A 39 -0.11 -5.09 11.71
C GLU A 39 -1.33 -5.89 12.11
N ILE A 40 -2.08 -6.41 11.15
CA ILE A 40 -3.22 -7.28 11.44
C ILE A 40 -2.76 -8.49 12.23
N ALA A 41 -1.67 -9.13 11.81
CA ALA A 41 -1.16 -10.30 12.49
C ALA A 41 -0.77 -9.98 13.93
N GLU A 42 -0.13 -8.85 14.17
CA GLU A 42 0.22 -8.43 15.51
C GLU A 42 -1.02 -8.20 16.37
N ILE A 43 -2.01 -7.53 15.80
CA ILE A 43 -3.25 -7.28 16.52
C ILE A 43 -3.95 -8.60 16.87
N GLN A 44 -3.95 -9.55 15.95
CA GLN A 44 -4.56 -10.85 16.20
C GLN A 44 -3.87 -11.58 17.32
N VAL A 45 -2.56 -11.51 17.40
CA VAL A 45 -1.81 -12.11 18.51
C VAL A 45 -2.20 -11.46 19.82
N LEU A 46 -2.27 -10.15 19.87
CA LEU A 46 -2.64 -9.42 21.07
C LEU A 46 -4.08 -9.72 21.47
N ASN A 47 -4.97 -9.83 20.51
CA ASN A 47 -6.36 -10.19 20.81
C ASN A 47 -6.47 -11.61 21.37
N GLU A 48 -5.66 -12.52 20.87
CA GLU A 48 -5.62 -13.88 21.37
C GLU A 48 -5.11 -13.92 22.81
N GLN A 49 -4.07 -13.16 23.11
CA GLN A 49 -3.58 -13.05 24.46
C GLN A 49 -4.64 -12.48 25.39
N PHE A 50 -5.36 -11.47 24.93
CA PHE A 50 -6.44 -10.87 25.69
C PHE A 50 -7.49 -11.90 26.06
N ARG A 51 -7.85 -12.77 25.12
CA ARG A 51 -8.83 -13.82 25.38
C ARG A 51 -8.33 -14.84 26.40
N ARG A 52 -7.04 -15.20 26.28
CA ARG A 52 -6.46 -16.20 27.18
C ARG A 52 -6.35 -15.69 28.61
N GLU A 53 -5.96 -14.44 28.74
CA GLU A 53 -5.75 -13.87 30.07
C GLU A 53 -7.05 -13.49 30.75
N GLY A 54 -8.15 -13.57 30.02
CA GLY A 54 -9.42 -13.12 30.55
C GLY A 54 -9.52 -11.61 30.41
N TRP A 55 -10.66 -11.09 30.68
CA TRP A 55 -11.00 -9.70 30.41
C TRP A 55 -10.65 -8.84 31.62
N ASN A 56 -9.38 -8.83 32.00
CA ASN A 56 -8.93 -8.18 33.19
C ASN A 56 -8.65 -6.71 33.01
N GLY A 57 -9.36 -5.88 33.75
CA GLY A 57 -9.06 -4.48 33.89
C GLY A 57 -9.62 -3.64 32.77
N ALA A 58 -9.91 -2.40 33.12
CA ALA A 58 -10.45 -1.41 32.18
C ALA A 58 -9.44 -1.08 31.09
N GLU A 59 -8.16 -1.03 31.42
CA GLU A 59 -7.13 -0.71 30.46
C GLU A 59 -7.04 -1.76 29.36
N ALA A 60 -7.15 -3.03 29.74
CA ALA A 60 -7.10 -4.11 28.76
C ALA A 60 -8.29 -4.04 27.82
N GLN A 61 -9.46 -3.72 28.35
CA GLN A 61 -10.66 -3.60 27.52
C GLN A 61 -10.56 -2.41 26.58
N VAL A 62 -10.03 -1.29 27.03
CA VAL A 62 -9.83 -0.11 26.18
C VAL A 62 -8.85 -0.44 25.06
N ALA A 63 -7.74 -1.10 25.40
CA ALA A 63 -6.76 -1.48 24.40
C ALA A 63 -7.37 -2.43 23.37
N HIS A 64 -8.18 -3.36 23.81
CA HIS A 64 -8.85 -4.28 22.90
C HIS A 64 -9.80 -3.54 21.95
N GLY A 65 -10.56 -2.58 22.48
CA GLY A 65 -11.44 -1.77 21.67
C GLY A 65 -10.67 -0.96 20.63
N GLN A 66 -9.55 -0.38 21.04
CA GLN A 66 -8.72 0.38 20.13
C GLN A 66 -8.15 -0.52 19.01
N ARG A 67 -7.74 -1.73 19.36
CA ARG A 67 -7.25 -2.67 18.36
C ARG A 67 -8.35 -3.03 17.36
N ASN A 68 -9.57 -3.22 17.83
CA ASN A 68 -10.68 -3.51 16.93
C ASN A 68 -10.97 -2.35 16.00
N GLU A 69 -10.93 -1.14 16.51
CA GLU A 69 -11.09 0.04 15.68
C GLU A 69 -9.98 0.12 14.63
N ARG A 70 -8.75 -0.18 15.04
CA ARG A 70 -7.62 -0.17 14.13
C ARG A 70 -7.79 -1.23 13.04
N LEU A 71 -8.26 -2.42 13.41
CA LEU A 71 -8.53 -3.47 12.43
C LEU A 71 -9.52 -3.02 11.38
N GLN A 72 -10.60 -2.37 11.81
CA GLN A 72 -11.58 -1.86 10.87
C GLN A 72 -10.97 -0.83 9.93
N GLY A 73 -10.16 0.06 10.49
CA GLY A 73 -9.46 1.06 9.68
C GLY A 73 -8.53 0.44 8.67
N ILE A 74 -7.80 -0.60 9.09
CA ILE A 74 -6.90 -1.31 8.20
C ILE A 74 -7.67 -2.00 7.07
N GLN A 75 -8.79 -2.62 7.39
CA GLN A 75 -9.61 -3.27 6.39
C GLN A 75 -10.10 -2.29 5.34
N LEU A 76 -10.54 -1.12 5.76
CA LEU A 76 -10.95 -0.08 4.84
C LEU A 76 -9.80 0.40 3.99
N GLU A 77 -8.64 0.55 4.60
CA GLU A 77 -7.44 0.96 3.88
C GLU A 77 -7.04 -0.08 2.85
N LEU A 78 -7.10 -1.36 3.21
CA LEU A 78 -6.76 -2.43 2.27
C LEU A 78 -7.70 -2.43 1.06
N VAL A 79 -8.99 -2.20 1.30
CA VAL A 79 -9.95 -2.11 0.20
C VAL A 79 -9.58 -0.95 -0.73
N ARG A 80 -9.24 0.19 -0.15
CA ARG A 80 -8.86 1.36 -0.92
C ARG A 80 -7.60 1.09 -1.74
N LEU A 81 -6.60 0.46 -1.12
CA LEU A 81 -5.35 0.16 -1.80
C LEU A 81 -5.55 -0.86 -2.92
N ALA A 82 -6.39 -1.86 -2.68
CA ALA A 82 -6.71 -2.84 -3.71
C ALA A 82 -7.40 -2.17 -4.90
N ASP A 83 -8.28 -1.22 -4.63
CA ASP A 83 -8.96 -0.49 -5.69
C ASP A 83 -7.99 0.35 -6.50
N LEU A 84 -7.07 1.02 -5.82
CA LEU A 84 -6.02 1.79 -6.50
C LEU A 84 -5.14 0.88 -7.36
N GLY A 85 -4.78 -0.29 -6.84
CA GLY A 85 -3.99 -1.24 -7.59
C GLY A 85 -4.69 -1.69 -8.86
N ARG A 86 -5.97 -1.95 -8.77
CA ARG A 86 -6.74 -2.33 -9.95
C ARG A 86 -6.77 -1.22 -10.99
N LYS A 87 -6.89 0.01 -10.55
CA LYS A 87 -6.89 1.16 -11.47
C LYS A 87 -5.55 1.31 -12.17
N VAL A 88 -4.45 1.12 -11.46
CA VAL A 88 -3.13 1.20 -12.04
C VAL A 88 -2.93 0.11 -13.09
N VAL A 89 -3.28 -1.12 -12.74
CA VAL A 89 -3.16 -2.26 -13.68
C VAL A 89 -4.04 -2.04 -14.90
N SER A 90 -5.26 -1.57 -14.69
CA SER A 90 -6.17 -1.30 -15.79
C SER A 90 -5.63 -0.26 -16.75
N THR A 91 -5.05 0.80 -16.21
CA THR A 91 -4.43 1.85 -17.02
C THR A 91 -3.28 1.30 -17.85
N GLU A 92 -2.45 0.46 -17.24
CA GLU A 92 -1.34 -0.18 -17.95
C GLU A 92 -1.83 -1.05 -19.09
N GLN A 93 -2.86 -1.84 -18.83
CA GLN A 93 -3.42 -2.69 -19.85
C GLN A 93 -3.98 -1.90 -21.01
N MET A 94 -4.63 -0.79 -20.73
CA MET A 94 -5.15 0.07 -21.77
C MET A 94 -4.04 0.68 -22.61
N ARG A 95 -2.95 1.09 -21.96
CA ARG A 95 -1.81 1.62 -22.68
C ARG A 95 -1.20 0.60 -23.60
N GLU A 96 -1.07 -0.63 -23.13
CA GLU A 96 -0.52 -1.70 -23.94
C GLU A 96 -1.41 -2.03 -25.13
N LYS A 97 -2.70 -2.10 -24.92
CA LYS A 97 -3.63 -2.32 -26.00
C LYS A 97 -3.54 -1.24 -27.06
N HIS A 98 -3.43 -0.01 -26.61
CA HIS A 98 -3.32 1.12 -27.54
C HIS A 98 -2.05 1.03 -28.37
N ARG A 99 -0.93 0.71 -27.72
CA ARG A 99 0.33 0.53 -28.42
C ARG A 99 0.25 -0.60 -29.45
N SER A 100 -0.36 -1.69 -29.07
CA SER A 100 -0.51 -2.81 -29.96
C SER A 100 -1.32 -2.46 -31.22
N ARG A 101 -2.38 -1.70 -31.02
CA ARG A 101 -3.19 -1.25 -32.15
C ARG A 101 -2.41 -0.37 -33.10
N LEU A 102 -1.66 0.56 -32.55
CA LEU A 102 -0.83 1.45 -33.36
C LEU A 102 0.20 0.66 -34.15
N HIS A 103 0.80 -0.33 -33.50
CA HIS A 103 1.78 -1.17 -34.14
C HIS A 103 1.20 -1.96 -35.30
N LEU A 104 0.01 -2.51 -35.11
CA LEU A 104 -0.67 -3.25 -36.17
C LEU A 104 -1.01 -2.38 -37.37
N VAL A 105 -1.44 -1.15 -37.10
CA VAL A 105 -1.76 -0.23 -38.19
C VAL A 105 -0.51 0.09 -39.00
N LYS A 106 0.62 0.27 -38.34
CA LYS A 106 1.87 0.51 -39.07
C LYS A 106 2.26 -0.66 -39.91
N GLN A 107 2.09 -1.86 -39.39
CA GLN A 107 2.38 -3.08 -40.18
C GLN A 107 1.51 -3.18 -41.43
N LYS A 108 0.25 -2.87 -41.28
CA LYS A 108 -0.64 -2.90 -42.45
C LYS A 108 -0.22 -1.90 -43.51
N ARG A 109 0.21 -0.73 -43.10
CA ARG A 109 0.68 0.27 -44.06
C ARG A 109 1.95 -0.17 -44.76
N ALA A 110 2.80 -0.86 -44.05
CA ALA A 110 4.05 -1.34 -44.61
C ALA A 110 3.83 -2.42 -45.67
N SER A 111 2.77 -3.16 -45.54
CA SER A 111 2.46 -4.20 -46.56
C SER A 111 1.70 -3.63 -47.70
#